data_df96df2abf1f8a5c9aa502f7b9d44d0c
#
_entry.id   df96df2abf1f8a5c9aa502f7b9d44d0c
#
_cell.length_a   1.000
_cell.length_b   1.000
_cell.length_c   1.000
_cell.angle_alpha   90.00
_cell.angle_beta   90.00
_cell.angle_gamma   90.00
#
_symmetry.space_group_name_H-M   'P 1'
#
loop_
_entity.id
_entity.type
_entity.pdbx_description
1 polymer ?
#
loop_
_entity_poly.entity_id
_entity_poly.type
_entity_poly.pdbx_seq_one_letter_code
_entity_poly.pdbx_strand_id
1 'polypeptide(L)'
;MPGTNLLTAKDIEYRINHSAASLAIVSSEHVSKIESIRARCPSLRHLILVGDKQQGWVDYAGICVQESEVCERETMPVSRSDDMMMAYFTSGTTSWPKMVPRNHGYALAHAVTGKFWMDLQKNDIHWTLSDTGWAKAAYGMLFPQWLIGATIVLYDGDPKFDPDIHLRLIDKLGVTTFCAPPTVYRVFAQMDLSGYRLDSLRHSMSAGEPLNPEAIRAWKEVTGTFVHDGYGQTETVLVVGNVPGVDIRPGSMGKPVPGFDVQIVDDSGAVAADDQIGHIAIRLTDLHPMGLFDGYYEGPDALNRESFRHGWYYTGDTATRDIDGYIWFVGRADDIISSAGYRISPFEVESVLLEHPAVAESAVVAKPDDLRGEIVKAHIVLAHGYSPSDKLVGEIQDYVKKTTAPYKYPREIQFREDLPKTISGKIRRVELREDCLLYTSPSPRDATLSGLAWWG
;
A
#
# COMPACT_ATOMS: atom_id res chain seq x y z
N MET A 1 -0.80 4.88 -18.40
CA MET A 1 -0.10 4.73 -17.08
C MET A 1 -0.32 5.98 -16.27
N PRO A 2 -1.11 5.95 -15.22
CA PRO A 2 -1.22 7.08 -14.30
C PRO A 2 0.08 7.25 -13.50
N GLY A 3 0.41 8.49 -13.15
CA GLY A 3 1.56 8.85 -12.34
C GLY A 3 1.17 9.90 -11.30
N THR A 4 1.63 9.73 -10.07
CA THR A 4 1.39 10.70 -8.99
C THR A 4 2.20 11.98 -9.22
N ASN A 5 1.67 13.12 -8.78
CA ASN A 5 2.33 14.42 -8.83
C ASN A 5 3.67 14.45 -8.05
N LEU A 6 3.87 13.50 -7.15
CA LEU A 6 5.09 13.38 -6.34
C LEU A 6 6.27 12.74 -7.08
N LEU A 7 6.09 12.21 -8.30
CA LEU A 7 7.18 11.62 -9.07
C LEU A 7 8.26 12.65 -9.37
N THR A 8 9.52 12.23 -9.15
CA THR A 8 10.68 13.02 -9.59
C THR A 8 10.92 12.85 -11.10
N ALA A 9 11.71 13.73 -11.69
CA ALA A 9 12.10 13.58 -13.10
C ALA A 9 12.74 12.21 -13.40
N LYS A 10 13.57 11.71 -12.49
CA LYS A 10 14.21 10.37 -12.60
C LYS A 10 13.18 9.23 -12.61
N ASP A 11 12.15 9.33 -11.75
CA ASP A 11 11.08 8.33 -11.70
C ASP A 11 10.27 8.31 -12.99
N ILE A 12 10.00 9.49 -13.55
CA ILE A 12 9.26 9.64 -14.81
C ILE A 12 10.07 9.08 -15.98
N GLU A 13 11.36 9.44 -16.06
CA GLU A 13 12.28 8.94 -17.08
C GLU A 13 12.34 7.40 -17.10
N TYR A 14 12.48 6.79 -15.93
CA TYR A 14 12.47 5.34 -15.81
C TYR A 14 11.18 4.72 -16.35
N ARG A 15 10.01 5.26 -15.94
CA ARG A 15 8.70 4.74 -16.35
C ARG A 15 8.46 4.88 -17.85
N ILE A 16 8.80 6.03 -18.43
CA ILE A 16 8.67 6.28 -19.88
C ILE A 16 9.55 5.31 -20.67
N ASN A 17 10.81 5.16 -20.28
CA ASN A 17 11.74 4.29 -21.00
C ASN A 17 11.40 2.81 -20.85
N HIS A 18 11.04 2.37 -19.63
CA HIS A 18 10.66 0.97 -19.39
C HIS A 18 9.38 0.56 -20.12
N SER A 19 8.42 1.46 -20.24
CA SER A 19 7.15 1.20 -20.94
C SER A 19 7.17 1.55 -22.43
N ALA A 20 8.26 2.15 -22.93
CA ALA A 20 8.33 2.75 -24.26
C ALA A 20 7.14 3.71 -24.56
N ALA A 21 6.70 4.46 -23.56
CA ALA A 21 5.57 5.38 -23.70
C ALA A 21 5.86 6.44 -24.78
N SER A 22 4.91 6.65 -25.70
CA SER A 22 5.06 7.58 -26.80
C SER A 22 4.37 8.94 -26.57
N LEU A 23 3.51 9.03 -25.56
CA LEU A 23 2.73 10.19 -25.22
C LEU A 23 2.74 10.46 -23.72
N ALA A 24 2.82 11.73 -23.33
CA ALA A 24 2.62 12.18 -21.94
C ALA A 24 1.54 13.28 -21.92
N ILE A 25 0.59 13.15 -20.97
CA ILE A 25 -0.37 14.19 -20.61
C ILE A 25 0.04 14.72 -19.23
N VAL A 26 0.29 16.00 -19.12
CA VAL A 26 0.95 16.58 -17.95
C VAL A 26 0.29 17.91 -17.60
N SER A 27 0.13 18.20 -16.30
CA SER A 27 -0.27 19.53 -15.83
C SER A 27 0.88 20.55 -15.94
N SER A 28 0.55 21.84 -16.09
CA SER A 28 1.52 22.90 -16.33
C SER A 28 2.62 22.99 -15.26
N GLU A 29 2.31 22.69 -14.01
CA GLU A 29 3.24 22.67 -12.88
C GLU A 29 4.38 21.63 -12.99
N HIS A 30 4.18 20.57 -13.81
CA HIS A 30 5.13 19.46 -13.95
C HIS A 30 5.90 19.47 -15.28
N VAL A 31 5.69 20.47 -16.13
CA VAL A 31 6.37 20.59 -17.43
C VAL A 31 7.88 20.54 -17.30
N SER A 32 8.44 21.24 -16.31
CA SER A 32 9.90 21.29 -16.08
C SER A 32 10.50 19.91 -15.83
N LYS A 33 9.77 18.99 -15.17
CA LYS A 33 10.21 17.61 -14.96
C LYS A 33 10.37 16.87 -16.30
N ILE A 34 9.38 17.01 -17.20
CA ILE A 34 9.39 16.36 -18.52
C ILE A 34 10.47 16.94 -19.43
N GLU A 35 10.56 18.28 -19.51
CA GLU A 35 11.58 18.92 -20.36
C GLU A 35 13.00 18.54 -19.94
N SER A 36 13.27 18.36 -18.65
CA SER A 36 14.58 17.97 -18.13
C SER A 36 15.02 16.57 -18.55
N ILE A 37 14.08 15.68 -18.92
CA ILE A 37 14.35 14.30 -19.29
C ILE A 37 14.05 13.96 -20.75
N ARG A 38 13.38 14.85 -21.48
CA ARG A 38 12.87 14.63 -22.84
C ARG A 38 13.90 14.04 -23.80
N ALA A 39 15.13 14.58 -23.78
CA ALA A 39 16.22 14.10 -24.64
C ALA A 39 16.67 12.67 -24.32
N ARG A 40 16.36 12.16 -23.12
CA ARG A 40 16.68 10.80 -22.65
C ARG A 40 15.52 9.83 -22.79
N CYS A 41 14.39 10.27 -23.33
CA CYS A 41 13.18 9.47 -23.54
C CYS A 41 12.87 9.36 -25.04
N PRO A 42 13.59 8.52 -25.82
CA PRO A 42 13.47 8.50 -27.28
C PRO A 42 12.12 8.02 -27.80
N SER A 43 11.35 7.27 -27.00
CA SER A 43 9.99 6.84 -27.34
C SER A 43 8.97 7.98 -27.22
N LEU A 44 9.22 9.01 -26.40
CA LEU A 44 8.28 10.08 -26.10
C LEU A 44 8.19 11.10 -27.24
N ARG A 45 7.13 11.03 -28.01
CA ARG A 45 6.92 11.85 -29.21
C ARG A 45 5.88 12.95 -29.05
N HIS A 46 4.85 12.69 -28.23
CA HIS A 46 3.71 13.57 -28.08
C HIS A 46 3.61 14.10 -26.65
N LEU A 47 3.49 15.40 -26.53
CA LEU A 47 3.36 16.10 -25.25
C LEU A 47 2.06 16.89 -25.25
N ILE A 48 1.15 16.54 -24.34
CA ILE A 48 -0.14 17.23 -24.17
C ILE A 48 -0.12 17.92 -22.82
N LEU A 49 -0.52 19.19 -22.83
CA LEU A 49 -0.49 20.05 -21.65
C LEU A 49 -1.90 20.36 -21.17
N VAL A 50 -2.15 20.10 -19.89
CA VAL A 50 -3.34 20.54 -19.16
C VAL A 50 -3.01 21.79 -18.38
N GLY A 51 -3.67 22.92 -18.68
CA GLY A 51 -3.44 24.22 -18.04
C GLY A 51 -2.88 25.26 -19.00
N ASP A 52 -1.93 26.06 -18.55
CA ASP A 52 -1.42 27.20 -19.34
C ASP A 52 -0.65 26.73 -20.58
N LYS A 53 -0.94 27.35 -21.73
CA LYS A 53 -0.33 27.01 -23.02
C LYS A 53 1.19 27.22 -23.00
N GLN A 54 1.90 26.28 -23.58
CA GLN A 54 3.36 26.32 -23.73
C GLN A 54 3.77 25.92 -25.15
N GLN A 55 4.77 26.60 -25.70
CA GLN A 55 5.31 26.29 -27.02
C GLN A 55 5.90 24.86 -27.05
N GLY A 56 5.55 24.11 -28.08
CA GLY A 56 6.01 22.73 -28.26
C GLY A 56 5.17 21.67 -27.56
N TRP A 57 4.07 22.10 -26.91
CA TRP A 57 3.08 21.23 -26.29
C TRP A 57 1.72 21.41 -26.95
N VAL A 58 0.96 20.35 -27.05
CA VAL A 58 -0.41 20.39 -27.55
C VAL A 58 -1.35 20.77 -26.40
N ASP A 59 -2.22 21.74 -26.62
CA ASP A 59 -3.19 22.23 -25.63
C ASP A 59 -4.34 21.22 -25.48
N TYR A 60 -4.48 20.60 -24.30
CA TYR A 60 -5.55 19.64 -24.01
C TYR A 60 -6.95 20.23 -24.20
N ALA A 61 -7.18 21.43 -23.66
CA ALA A 61 -8.49 22.08 -23.79
C ALA A 61 -8.83 22.39 -25.28
N GLY A 62 -7.83 22.81 -26.06
CA GLY A 62 -7.97 23.07 -27.47
C GLY A 62 -8.33 21.82 -28.27
N ILE A 63 -7.75 20.66 -27.95
CA ILE A 63 -8.13 19.39 -28.57
C ILE A 63 -9.58 19.05 -28.23
N CYS A 64 -9.97 19.08 -26.96
CA CYS A 64 -11.31 18.72 -26.52
C CYS A 64 -12.43 19.54 -27.16
N VAL A 65 -12.16 20.81 -27.50
CA VAL A 65 -13.14 21.67 -28.18
C VAL A 65 -13.26 21.34 -29.68
N GLN A 66 -12.20 20.83 -30.30
CA GLN A 66 -12.14 20.56 -31.72
C GLN A 66 -12.67 19.15 -32.12
N GLU A 67 -12.68 18.24 -31.13
CA GLU A 67 -13.07 16.86 -31.39
C GLU A 67 -14.61 16.66 -31.36
N SER A 68 -15.07 15.63 -32.05
CA SER A 68 -16.47 15.24 -32.04
C SER A 68 -16.88 14.57 -30.75
N GLU A 69 -18.06 14.92 -30.24
CA GLU A 69 -18.69 14.18 -29.11
C GLU A 69 -19.23 12.80 -29.57
N VAL A 70 -19.31 12.56 -30.88
CA VAL A 70 -19.80 11.31 -31.46
C VAL A 70 -18.61 10.37 -31.70
N CYS A 71 -18.58 9.29 -30.96
CA CYS A 71 -17.64 8.19 -31.21
C CYS A 71 -18.25 7.21 -32.23
N GLU A 72 -17.70 7.17 -33.44
CA GLU A 72 -18.08 6.19 -34.46
C GLU A 72 -17.49 4.81 -34.12
N ARG A 73 -18.20 4.03 -33.30
CA ARG A 73 -17.74 2.71 -32.80
C ARG A 73 -17.37 1.75 -33.94
N GLU A 74 -17.99 1.88 -35.08
CA GLU A 74 -17.77 1.01 -36.27
C GLU A 74 -16.35 1.20 -36.86
N THR A 75 -15.72 2.34 -36.62
CA THR A 75 -14.39 2.64 -37.18
C THR A 75 -13.26 2.40 -36.17
N MET A 76 -13.58 2.10 -34.89
CA MET A 76 -12.60 1.86 -33.86
C MET A 76 -12.17 0.39 -33.82
N PRO A 77 -10.88 0.11 -33.52
CA PRO A 77 -10.44 -1.25 -33.24
C PRO A 77 -11.24 -1.85 -32.07
N VAL A 78 -11.67 -3.10 -32.25
CA VAL A 78 -12.37 -3.83 -31.17
C VAL A 78 -11.36 -4.25 -30.15
N SER A 79 -11.43 -3.67 -28.91
CA SER A 79 -10.64 -4.11 -27.79
C SER A 79 -11.11 -5.47 -27.27
N ARG A 80 -10.18 -6.35 -26.99
CA ARG A 80 -10.42 -7.67 -26.40
C ARG A 80 -10.28 -7.59 -24.87
N SER A 81 -10.84 -8.53 -24.15
CA SER A 81 -10.74 -8.60 -22.69
C SER A 81 -9.30 -8.78 -22.19
N ASP A 82 -8.45 -9.40 -22.99
CA ASP A 82 -7.05 -9.70 -22.75
C ASP A 82 -6.07 -8.60 -23.23
N ASP A 83 -6.56 -7.60 -24.02
CA ASP A 83 -5.74 -6.45 -24.39
C ASP A 83 -5.35 -5.63 -23.15
N MET A 84 -4.12 -5.12 -23.16
CA MET A 84 -3.66 -4.22 -22.08
C MET A 84 -4.43 -2.91 -22.13
N MET A 85 -5.16 -2.61 -21.05
CA MET A 85 -5.92 -1.38 -20.89
C MET A 85 -5.10 -0.30 -20.19
N MET A 86 -4.40 -0.67 -19.14
CA MET A 86 -3.60 0.25 -18.32
C MET A 86 -2.45 -0.48 -17.64
N ALA A 87 -1.53 0.28 -17.06
CA ALA A 87 -0.45 -0.27 -16.26
C ALA A 87 -0.15 0.64 -15.07
N TYR A 88 0.28 0.01 -13.97
CA TYR A 88 0.76 0.69 -12.77
C TYR A 88 2.18 0.28 -12.47
N PHE A 89 2.92 1.14 -11.77
CA PHE A 89 4.22 0.80 -11.23
C PHE A 89 4.11 0.58 -9.72
N THR A 90 4.57 -0.59 -9.25
CA THR A 90 4.62 -0.86 -7.81
C THR A 90 5.84 -0.19 -7.19
N SER A 91 5.73 0.23 -5.94
CA SER A 91 6.90 0.62 -5.16
C SER A 91 7.69 -0.64 -4.80
N GLY A 92 8.70 -0.96 -5.60
CA GLY A 92 9.65 -2.03 -5.25
C GLY A 92 10.33 -1.72 -3.92
N THR A 93 10.34 -2.67 -2.99
CA THR A 93 11.05 -2.52 -1.71
C THR A 93 12.56 -2.71 -1.84
N THR A 94 13.03 -3.32 -2.94
CA THR A 94 14.43 -3.75 -3.12
C THR A 94 15.09 -3.27 -4.40
N SER A 95 14.34 -2.70 -5.37
CA SER A 95 14.85 -2.34 -6.69
C SER A 95 13.96 -1.29 -7.37
N TRP A 96 14.19 -1.05 -8.66
CA TRP A 96 13.32 -0.21 -9.48
C TRP A 96 11.86 -0.69 -9.46
N PRO A 97 10.87 0.24 -9.55
CA PRO A 97 9.45 -0.11 -9.60
C PRO A 97 9.14 -1.10 -10.72
N LYS A 98 8.33 -2.11 -10.42
CA LYS A 98 7.89 -3.11 -11.40
C LYS A 98 6.64 -2.62 -12.11
N MET A 99 6.57 -2.78 -13.44
CA MET A 99 5.38 -2.45 -14.21
C MET A 99 4.40 -3.62 -14.19
N VAL A 100 3.18 -3.33 -13.76
CA VAL A 100 2.06 -4.27 -13.67
C VAL A 100 1.04 -3.92 -14.75
N PRO A 101 1.00 -4.64 -15.88
CA PRO A 101 -0.02 -4.46 -16.90
C PRO A 101 -1.38 -4.97 -16.39
N ARG A 102 -2.43 -4.27 -16.77
CA ARG A 102 -3.83 -4.63 -16.46
C ARG A 102 -4.64 -4.68 -17.76
N ASN A 103 -5.28 -5.81 -18.00
CA ASN A 103 -6.15 -6.02 -19.15
C ASN A 103 -7.56 -5.43 -18.91
N HIS A 104 -8.43 -5.45 -19.92
CA HIS A 104 -9.80 -4.93 -19.77
C HIS A 104 -10.65 -5.71 -18.76
N GLY A 105 -10.35 -6.98 -18.51
CA GLY A 105 -10.99 -7.78 -17.46
C GLY A 105 -10.81 -7.22 -16.06
N TYR A 106 -9.72 -6.46 -15.83
CA TYR A 106 -9.45 -5.82 -14.55
C TYR A 106 -10.56 -4.84 -14.11
N ALA A 107 -11.08 -4.05 -15.04
CA ALA A 107 -12.19 -3.14 -14.75
C ALA A 107 -13.44 -3.90 -14.28
N LEU A 108 -13.78 -5.00 -14.93
CA LEU A 108 -14.95 -5.84 -14.59
C LEU A 108 -14.74 -6.57 -13.24
N ALA A 109 -13.52 -7.02 -12.94
CA ALA A 109 -13.20 -7.66 -11.68
C ALA A 109 -13.48 -6.77 -10.46
N HIS A 110 -13.39 -5.45 -10.63
CA HIS A 110 -13.74 -4.50 -9.59
C HIS A 110 -15.23 -4.44 -9.25
N ALA A 111 -16.11 -5.07 -10.02
CA ALA A 111 -17.49 -5.26 -9.61
C ALA A 111 -17.61 -6.04 -8.30
N VAL A 112 -16.72 -7.03 -8.08
CA VAL A 112 -16.64 -7.78 -6.81
C VAL A 112 -16.21 -6.86 -5.67
N THR A 113 -15.17 -6.06 -5.88
CA THR A 113 -14.71 -5.07 -4.90
C THR A 113 -15.84 -4.12 -4.50
N GLY A 114 -16.53 -3.55 -5.49
CA GLY A 114 -17.61 -2.57 -5.26
C GLY A 114 -18.82 -3.17 -4.57
N LYS A 115 -19.25 -4.35 -5.00
CA LYS A 115 -20.49 -4.96 -4.51
C LYS A 115 -20.32 -5.63 -3.15
N PHE A 116 -19.22 -6.34 -2.92
CA PHE A 116 -19.09 -7.18 -1.71
C PHE A 116 -18.31 -6.50 -0.60
N TRP A 117 -17.30 -5.69 -0.88
CA TRP A 117 -16.51 -5.03 0.15
C TRP A 117 -16.88 -3.57 0.36
N MET A 118 -17.01 -2.79 -0.74
CA MET A 118 -17.41 -1.38 -0.63
C MET A 118 -18.92 -1.23 -0.41
N ASP A 119 -19.69 -2.29 -0.60
CA ASP A 119 -21.16 -2.31 -0.45
C ASP A 119 -21.84 -1.16 -1.22
N LEU A 120 -21.30 -0.82 -2.39
CA LEU A 120 -21.81 0.33 -3.15
C LEU A 120 -23.21 0.09 -3.68
N GLN A 121 -24.01 1.14 -3.62
CA GLN A 121 -25.34 1.24 -4.16
C GLN A 121 -25.46 2.42 -5.13
N LYS A 122 -26.42 2.37 -6.05
CA LYS A 122 -26.60 3.40 -7.08
C LYS A 122 -26.75 4.83 -6.54
N ASN A 123 -27.30 4.97 -5.35
CA ASN A 123 -27.54 6.29 -4.73
C ASN A 123 -26.42 6.73 -3.79
N ASP A 124 -25.32 5.97 -3.69
CA ASP A 124 -24.21 6.35 -2.83
C ASP A 124 -23.44 7.53 -3.38
N ILE A 125 -22.95 8.33 -2.45
CA ILE A 125 -21.91 9.32 -2.67
C ILE A 125 -20.65 8.74 -2.04
N HIS A 126 -19.74 8.28 -2.90
CA HIS A 126 -18.52 7.62 -2.50
C HIS A 126 -17.32 8.54 -2.54
N TRP A 127 -16.50 8.50 -1.51
CA TRP A 127 -15.22 9.21 -1.48
C TRP A 127 -14.08 8.29 -1.06
N THR A 128 -13.06 8.19 -1.91
CA THR A 128 -11.78 7.55 -1.58
C THR A 128 -10.68 8.59 -1.48
N LEU A 129 -9.95 8.61 -0.38
CA LEU A 129 -8.71 9.41 -0.25
C LEU A 129 -7.55 8.65 -0.85
N SER A 130 -7.16 9.03 -2.06
CA SER A 130 -6.00 8.51 -2.78
C SER A 130 -5.57 9.47 -3.86
N ASP A 131 -4.31 9.39 -4.25
CA ASP A 131 -3.80 10.03 -5.46
C ASP A 131 -4.15 9.17 -6.68
N THR A 132 -4.53 9.80 -7.79
CA THR A 132 -4.93 9.13 -9.04
C THR A 132 -3.79 8.35 -9.70
N GLY A 133 -2.54 8.62 -9.33
CA GLY A 133 -1.37 7.90 -9.81
C GLY A 133 -1.18 6.50 -9.21
N TRP A 134 -2.02 6.08 -8.25
CA TRP A 134 -1.96 4.77 -7.60
C TRP A 134 -3.08 3.84 -8.05
N ALA A 135 -2.81 2.53 -8.01
CA ALA A 135 -3.83 1.51 -8.29
C ALA A 135 -5.08 1.62 -7.39
N LYS A 136 -4.95 2.25 -6.20
CA LYS A 136 -6.09 2.56 -5.34
C LYS A 136 -7.16 3.40 -6.06
N ALA A 137 -6.78 4.29 -6.96
CA ALA A 137 -7.74 5.07 -7.73
C ALA A 137 -8.63 4.20 -8.62
N ALA A 138 -8.14 3.09 -9.15
CA ALA A 138 -8.92 2.19 -9.99
C ALA A 138 -10.16 1.65 -9.25
N TYR A 139 -9.98 1.18 -8.02
CA TYR A 139 -11.11 0.69 -7.23
C TYR A 139 -11.82 1.78 -6.42
N GLY A 140 -11.11 2.83 -6.05
CA GLY A 140 -11.65 3.88 -5.18
C GLY A 140 -12.32 5.03 -5.92
N MET A 141 -11.99 5.27 -7.19
CA MET A 141 -12.44 6.46 -7.92
C MET A 141 -12.98 6.19 -9.32
N LEU A 142 -12.96 4.94 -9.80
CA LEU A 142 -13.31 4.63 -11.18
C LEU A 142 -14.26 3.44 -11.31
N PHE A 143 -13.70 2.23 -11.38
CA PHE A 143 -14.40 1.08 -11.93
C PHE A 143 -15.59 0.61 -11.11
N PRO A 144 -15.48 0.35 -9.79
CA PRO A 144 -16.63 -0.14 -9.01
C PRO A 144 -17.78 0.86 -9.02
N GLN A 145 -17.47 2.15 -8.86
CA GLN A 145 -18.46 3.22 -8.79
C GLN A 145 -19.21 3.36 -10.11
N TRP A 146 -18.48 3.34 -11.24
CA TRP A 146 -19.10 3.42 -12.56
C TRP A 146 -19.93 2.18 -12.91
N LEU A 147 -19.44 0.98 -12.57
CA LEU A 147 -20.16 -0.27 -12.79
C LEU A 147 -21.49 -0.34 -12.02
N ILE A 148 -21.52 0.23 -10.81
CA ILE A 148 -22.70 0.22 -9.93
C ILE A 148 -23.57 1.46 -10.13
N GLY A 149 -22.98 2.57 -10.58
CA GLY A 149 -23.66 3.86 -10.81
C GLY A 149 -23.69 4.74 -9.55
N ALA A 150 -22.70 4.63 -8.68
CA ALA A 150 -22.53 5.52 -7.53
C ALA A 150 -21.87 6.84 -7.94
N THR A 151 -22.17 7.91 -7.22
CA THR A 151 -21.52 9.21 -7.36
C THR A 151 -20.12 9.18 -6.75
N ILE A 152 -19.14 9.77 -7.44
CA ILE A 152 -17.75 9.84 -6.99
C ILE A 152 -17.44 11.27 -6.53
N VAL A 153 -16.86 11.41 -5.34
CA VAL A 153 -16.27 12.67 -4.89
C VAL A 153 -14.81 12.72 -5.35
N LEU A 154 -14.47 13.74 -6.13
CA LEU A 154 -13.10 14.08 -6.50
C LEU A 154 -12.72 15.38 -5.78
N TYR A 155 -11.65 15.34 -5.02
CA TYR A 155 -11.12 16.49 -4.28
C TYR A 155 -9.90 17.05 -5.03
N ASP A 156 -10.03 18.27 -5.50
CA ASP A 156 -8.98 19.03 -6.20
C ASP A 156 -8.56 20.23 -5.33
N GLY A 157 -8.20 19.96 -4.09
CA GLY A 157 -7.72 20.96 -3.13
C GLY A 157 -6.24 20.82 -2.83
N ASP A 158 -5.81 21.39 -1.70
CA ASP A 158 -4.43 21.25 -1.23
C ASP A 158 -4.05 19.76 -1.14
N PRO A 159 -2.93 19.32 -1.75
CA PRO A 159 -2.46 17.94 -1.65
C PRO A 159 -2.07 17.52 -0.23
N LYS A 160 -1.83 18.48 0.66
CA LYS A 160 -1.57 18.20 2.07
C LYS A 160 -2.87 17.78 2.76
N PHE A 161 -2.85 16.61 3.39
CA PHE A 161 -4.00 16.14 4.14
C PHE A 161 -4.31 17.08 5.33
N ASP A 162 -5.52 17.63 5.32
CA ASP A 162 -6.09 18.41 6.41
C ASP A 162 -7.33 17.68 6.96
N PRO A 163 -7.28 17.13 8.15
CA PRO A 163 -8.38 16.32 8.68
C PRO A 163 -9.68 17.12 8.90
N ASP A 164 -9.60 18.40 9.30
CA ASP A 164 -10.79 19.25 9.50
C ASP A 164 -11.52 19.49 8.17
N ILE A 165 -10.79 19.85 7.12
CA ILE A 165 -11.38 20.06 5.79
C ILE A 165 -12.07 18.78 5.31
N HIS A 166 -11.43 17.62 5.46
CA HIS A 166 -11.97 16.35 4.97
C HIS A 166 -13.24 15.94 5.75
N LEU A 167 -13.25 16.09 7.07
CA LEU A 167 -14.43 15.77 7.88
C LEU A 167 -15.62 16.69 7.56
N ARG A 168 -15.37 18.00 7.36
CA ARG A 168 -16.42 18.95 6.93
C ARG A 168 -16.93 18.66 5.52
N LEU A 169 -16.10 18.17 4.61
CA LEU A 169 -16.54 17.76 3.28
C LEU A 169 -17.41 16.51 3.31
N ILE A 170 -17.13 15.54 4.19
CA ILE A 170 -18.01 14.39 4.42
C ILE A 170 -19.42 14.86 4.78
N ASP A 171 -19.55 15.75 5.75
CA ASP A 171 -20.84 16.33 6.17
C ASP A 171 -21.48 17.13 5.02
N LYS A 172 -20.75 18.09 4.45
CA LYS A 172 -21.26 19.01 3.44
C LYS A 172 -21.78 18.31 2.19
N LEU A 173 -21.08 17.24 1.74
CA LEU A 173 -21.43 16.51 0.54
C LEU A 173 -22.38 15.32 0.81
N GLY A 174 -22.65 15.02 2.08
CA GLY A 174 -23.45 13.86 2.46
C GLY A 174 -22.83 12.54 2.01
N VAL A 175 -21.51 12.41 2.18
CA VAL A 175 -20.77 11.18 1.80
C VAL A 175 -21.34 9.99 2.52
N THR A 176 -21.72 8.96 1.78
CA THR A 176 -22.37 7.75 2.33
C THR A 176 -21.40 6.59 2.52
N THR A 177 -20.36 6.52 1.68
CA THR A 177 -19.32 5.50 1.76
C THR A 177 -17.95 6.16 1.65
N PHE A 178 -17.03 5.79 2.57
CA PHE A 178 -15.75 6.44 2.70
C PHE A 178 -14.60 5.44 2.78
N CYS A 179 -13.60 5.59 1.92
CA CYS A 179 -12.39 4.76 1.89
C CYS A 179 -11.14 5.62 2.09
N ALA A 180 -10.38 5.32 3.14
CA ALA A 180 -9.15 6.04 3.43
C ALA A 180 -8.03 5.09 3.86
N PRO A 181 -6.75 5.49 3.73
CA PRO A 181 -5.65 4.70 4.27
C PRO A 181 -5.69 4.65 5.81
N PRO A 182 -5.09 3.64 6.45
CA PRO A 182 -5.02 3.51 7.90
C PRO A 182 -4.50 4.74 8.63
N THR A 183 -3.54 5.45 8.02
CA THR A 183 -2.98 6.69 8.57
C THR A 183 -4.03 7.76 8.82
N VAL A 184 -5.02 7.90 7.94
CA VAL A 184 -6.11 8.86 8.08
C VAL A 184 -7.00 8.50 9.27
N TYR A 185 -7.38 7.23 9.41
CA TYR A 185 -8.18 6.78 10.55
C TYR A 185 -7.45 6.94 11.88
N ARG A 186 -6.12 6.75 11.90
CA ARG A 186 -5.29 7.03 13.10
C ARG A 186 -5.32 8.50 13.49
N VAL A 187 -5.26 9.41 12.52
CA VAL A 187 -5.39 10.84 12.79
C VAL A 187 -6.78 11.17 13.33
N PHE A 188 -7.84 10.68 12.69
CA PHE A 188 -9.19 10.89 13.16
C PHE A 188 -9.44 10.34 14.57
N ALA A 189 -8.86 9.17 14.91
CA ALA A 189 -8.97 8.57 16.24
C ALA A 189 -8.36 9.43 17.37
N GLN A 190 -7.46 10.36 17.02
CA GLN A 190 -6.82 11.27 17.98
C GLN A 190 -7.51 12.63 18.09
N MET A 191 -8.57 12.87 17.29
CA MET A 191 -9.30 14.14 17.27
C MET A 191 -10.59 14.07 18.08
N ASP A 192 -11.04 15.22 18.57
CA ASP A 192 -12.43 15.37 19.03
C ASP A 192 -13.35 15.49 17.80
N LEU A 193 -14.09 14.44 17.52
CA LEU A 193 -14.99 14.35 16.38
C LEU A 193 -16.42 14.83 16.69
N SER A 194 -16.71 15.27 17.93
CA SER A 194 -18.07 15.69 18.37
C SER A 194 -18.61 16.91 17.60
N GLY A 195 -17.73 17.70 16.97
CA GLY A 195 -18.06 18.87 16.17
C GLY A 195 -18.47 18.57 14.72
N TYR A 196 -18.42 17.31 14.26
CA TYR A 196 -18.71 16.94 12.88
C TYR A 196 -19.93 16.03 12.79
N ARG A 197 -20.77 16.26 11.78
CA ARG A 197 -21.92 15.40 11.50
C ARG A 197 -21.52 14.34 10.48
N LEU A 198 -21.37 13.12 10.95
CA LEU A 198 -20.96 11.97 10.14
C LEU A 198 -22.10 10.97 9.93
N ASP A 199 -23.35 11.37 10.21
CA ASP A 199 -24.54 10.52 10.16
C ASP A 199 -24.88 10.00 8.76
N SER A 200 -24.37 10.66 7.71
CA SER A 200 -24.51 10.19 6.32
C SER A 200 -23.70 8.93 6.03
N LEU A 201 -22.60 8.70 6.80
CA LEU A 201 -21.74 7.55 6.59
C LEU A 201 -22.41 6.26 7.01
N ARG A 202 -22.70 5.40 6.05
CA ARG A 202 -23.22 4.06 6.28
C ARG A 202 -22.14 2.96 6.21
N HIS A 203 -21.02 3.22 5.53
CA HIS A 203 -19.96 2.25 5.33
C HIS A 203 -18.58 2.93 5.20
N SER A 204 -17.63 2.44 5.99
CA SER A 204 -16.27 2.95 6.02
C SER A 204 -15.27 1.83 5.75
N MET A 205 -14.22 2.11 4.97
CA MET A 205 -13.27 1.10 4.50
C MET A 205 -11.84 1.59 4.58
N SER A 206 -10.93 0.64 4.73
CA SER A 206 -9.49 0.89 4.66
C SER A 206 -8.78 -0.22 3.89
N ALA A 207 -7.75 0.13 3.14
CA ALA A 207 -6.88 -0.83 2.46
C ALA A 207 -5.52 -0.23 2.13
N GLY A 208 -4.55 -1.12 1.84
CA GLY A 208 -3.21 -0.75 1.38
C GLY A 208 -2.13 -0.91 2.44
N GLU A 209 -2.50 -0.87 3.70
CA GLU A 209 -1.67 -1.19 4.87
C GLU A 209 -2.56 -1.87 5.92
N PRO A 210 -2.01 -2.63 6.86
CA PRO A 210 -2.79 -3.18 7.95
C PRO A 210 -3.37 -2.08 8.84
N LEU A 211 -4.64 -2.23 9.22
CA LEU A 211 -5.36 -1.27 10.05
C LEU A 211 -5.31 -1.68 11.53
N ASN A 212 -4.84 -0.78 12.38
CA ASN A 212 -4.79 -1.00 13.83
C ASN A 212 -6.21 -1.15 14.42
N PRO A 213 -6.47 -2.17 15.25
CA PRO A 213 -7.74 -2.39 15.91
C PRO A 213 -8.26 -1.20 16.72
N GLU A 214 -7.37 -0.40 17.30
CA GLU A 214 -7.73 0.79 18.08
C GLU A 214 -8.39 1.87 17.20
N ALA A 215 -7.82 2.13 16.01
CA ALA A 215 -8.40 3.08 15.06
C ALA A 215 -9.81 2.62 14.60
N ILE A 216 -10.02 1.30 14.44
CA ILE A 216 -11.35 0.75 14.12
C ILE A 216 -12.34 1.01 15.24
N ARG A 217 -11.93 0.79 16.50
CA ARG A 217 -12.79 1.00 17.68
C ARG A 217 -13.15 2.48 17.85
N ALA A 218 -12.15 3.37 17.81
CA ALA A 218 -12.35 4.80 17.94
C ALA A 218 -13.29 5.35 16.86
N TRP A 219 -13.11 4.93 15.60
CA TRP A 219 -14.02 5.33 14.52
C TRP A 219 -15.45 4.85 14.74
N LYS A 220 -15.63 3.61 15.19
CA LYS A 220 -16.94 3.05 15.49
C LYS A 220 -17.68 3.79 16.61
N GLU A 221 -16.97 4.21 17.66
CA GLU A 221 -17.56 4.94 18.79
C GLU A 221 -18.21 6.26 18.33
N VAL A 222 -17.63 6.92 17.34
CA VAL A 222 -18.11 8.21 16.84
C VAL A 222 -19.16 8.05 15.73
N THR A 223 -18.92 7.15 14.77
CA THR A 223 -19.78 7.03 13.58
C THR A 223 -20.82 5.92 13.67
N GLY A 224 -20.71 5.05 14.68
CA GLY A 224 -21.53 3.84 14.79
C GLY A 224 -21.16 2.73 13.80
N THR A 225 -20.25 2.99 12.84
CA THR A 225 -19.86 2.04 11.80
C THR A 225 -18.43 1.53 12.00
N PHE A 226 -18.19 0.25 11.69
CA PHE A 226 -16.83 -0.27 11.64
C PHE A 226 -16.10 0.22 10.40
N VAL A 227 -14.75 0.28 10.48
CA VAL A 227 -13.92 0.34 9.29
C VAL A 227 -13.67 -1.09 8.79
N HIS A 228 -14.10 -1.36 7.57
CA HIS A 228 -13.93 -2.64 6.91
C HIS A 228 -12.54 -2.70 6.26
N ASP A 229 -11.65 -3.49 6.83
CA ASP A 229 -10.32 -3.70 6.24
C ASP A 229 -10.40 -4.57 4.99
N GLY A 230 -9.52 -4.31 4.03
CA GLY A 230 -9.45 -5.03 2.77
C GLY A 230 -8.04 -5.17 2.24
N TYR A 231 -7.72 -6.35 1.74
CA TYR A 231 -6.41 -6.71 1.22
C TYR A 231 -6.47 -7.02 -0.27
N GLY A 232 -5.51 -6.46 -0.96
CA GLY A 232 -5.22 -6.68 -2.38
C GLY A 232 -3.94 -5.97 -2.74
N GLN A 233 -3.48 -6.17 -3.96
CA GLN A 233 -2.23 -5.61 -4.47
C GLN A 233 -2.47 -4.90 -5.81
N THR A 234 -1.44 -4.23 -6.34
CA THR A 234 -1.47 -3.72 -7.71
C THR A 234 -1.60 -4.85 -8.72
N GLU A 235 -1.07 -6.02 -8.39
CA GLU A 235 -1.09 -7.26 -9.16
C GLU A 235 -2.45 -7.98 -9.14
N THR A 236 -3.33 -7.60 -8.21
CA THR A 236 -4.66 -8.20 -8.04
C THR A 236 -5.75 -7.11 -8.08
N VAL A 237 -6.96 -7.44 -7.72
CA VAL A 237 -7.98 -6.57 -7.15
C VAL A 237 -8.07 -6.84 -5.65
N LEU A 238 -9.13 -6.43 -4.96
CA LEU A 238 -9.39 -6.90 -3.61
C LEU A 238 -9.62 -8.42 -3.62
N VAL A 239 -8.89 -9.15 -2.80
CA VAL A 239 -8.96 -10.62 -2.75
C VAL A 239 -9.33 -11.17 -1.36
N VAL A 240 -9.12 -10.37 -0.30
CA VAL A 240 -9.56 -10.66 1.07
C VAL A 240 -10.21 -9.41 1.63
N GLY A 241 -11.28 -9.53 2.38
CA GLY A 241 -11.93 -8.36 2.97
C GLY A 241 -12.92 -8.68 4.08
N ASN A 242 -13.14 -7.69 4.94
CA ASN A 242 -14.25 -7.69 5.88
C ASN A 242 -15.52 -7.26 5.13
N VAL A 243 -16.28 -8.22 4.63
CA VAL A 243 -17.48 -7.95 3.84
C VAL A 243 -18.69 -7.74 4.75
N PRO A 244 -19.68 -6.90 4.35
CA PRO A 244 -20.94 -6.77 5.09
C PRO A 244 -21.65 -8.11 5.29
N GLY A 245 -22.25 -8.28 6.46
CA GLY A 245 -22.96 -9.53 6.83
C GLY A 245 -22.04 -10.62 7.41
N VAL A 246 -20.75 -10.37 7.48
CA VAL A 246 -19.79 -11.23 8.21
C VAL A 246 -19.27 -10.47 9.42
N ASP A 247 -19.14 -11.14 10.56
CA ASP A 247 -18.62 -10.51 11.79
C ASP A 247 -17.21 -9.95 11.56
N ILE A 248 -17.00 -8.70 11.93
CA ILE A 248 -15.68 -8.08 11.85
C ILE A 248 -14.86 -8.48 13.06
N ARG A 249 -13.68 -9.03 12.81
CA ARG A 249 -12.67 -9.28 13.84
C ARG A 249 -11.58 -8.22 13.70
N PRO A 250 -11.54 -7.19 14.56
CA PRO A 250 -10.54 -6.13 14.48
C PRO A 250 -9.11 -6.67 14.48
N GLY A 251 -8.33 -6.26 13.47
CA GLY A 251 -6.97 -6.79 13.22
C GLY A 251 -6.90 -7.90 12.18
N SER A 252 -8.04 -8.56 11.85
CA SER A 252 -8.11 -9.47 10.71
C SER A 252 -8.43 -8.71 9.42
N MET A 253 -7.81 -9.13 8.31
CA MET A 253 -8.16 -8.65 6.97
C MET A 253 -9.53 -9.15 6.49
N GLY A 254 -10.19 -10.04 7.25
CA GLY A 254 -11.44 -10.69 6.88
C GLY A 254 -11.24 -12.04 6.20
N LYS A 255 -12.08 -12.35 5.22
CA LYS A 255 -12.12 -13.64 4.51
C LYS A 255 -11.91 -13.44 3.01
N PRO A 256 -11.52 -14.51 2.27
CA PRO A 256 -11.49 -14.45 0.80
C PRO A 256 -12.80 -13.95 0.22
N VAL A 257 -12.72 -13.02 -0.74
CA VAL A 257 -13.91 -12.52 -1.43
C VAL A 257 -14.34 -13.43 -2.57
N PRO A 258 -15.60 -13.41 -3.00
CA PRO A 258 -16.07 -14.22 -4.12
C PRO A 258 -15.22 -14.05 -5.38
N GLY A 259 -14.93 -15.16 -6.06
CA GLY A 259 -14.14 -15.19 -7.29
C GLY A 259 -12.66 -15.49 -7.11
N PHE A 260 -12.17 -15.57 -5.88
CA PHE A 260 -10.78 -15.92 -5.57
C PHE A 260 -10.70 -17.07 -4.56
N ASP A 261 -9.92 -18.11 -4.89
CA ASP A 261 -9.49 -19.13 -3.94
C ASP A 261 -8.16 -18.69 -3.32
N VAL A 262 -8.25 -17.95 -2.21
CA VAL A 262 -7.09 -17.48 -1.45
C VAL A 262 -6.82 -18.45 -0.31
N GLN A 263 -5.61 -18.95 -0.26
CA GLN A 263 -5.15 -19.87 0.78
C GLN A 263 -3.86 -19.38 1.42
N ILE A 264 -3.58 -19.89 2.61
CA ILE A 264 -2.28 -19.79 3.24
C ILE A 264 -1.52 -21.07 2.92
N VAL A 265 -0.39 -20.94 2.24
CA VAL A 265 0.40 -22.09 1.78
C VAL A 265 1.84 -22.04 2.32
N ASP A 266 2.46 -23.19 2.46
CA ASP A 266 3.88 -23.30 2.80
C ASP A 266 4.78 -23.13 1.56
N ASP A 267 6.10 -23.24 1.75
CA ASP A 267 7.09 -23.10 0.68
C ASP A 267 6.96 -24.18 -0.42
N SER A 268 6.35 -25.34 -0.11
CA SER A 268 6.09 -26.42 -1.07
C SER A 268 4.81 -26.21 -1.88
N GLY A 269 3.97 -25.25 -1.50
CA GLY A 269 2.65 -25.01 -2.08
C GLY A 269 1.52 -25.83 -1.44
N ALA A 270 1.80 -26.55 -0.35
CA ALA A 270 0.76 -27.23 0.41
C ALA A 270 0.00 -26.23 1.30
N VAL A 271 -1.32 -26.42 1.43
CA VAL A 271 -2.15 -25.56 2.29
C VAL A 271 -1.72 -25.75 3.74
N ALA A 272 -1.36 -24.65 4.41
CA ALA A 272 -0.95 -24.65 5.81
C ALA A 272 -2.13 -25.00 6.73
N ALA A 273 -1.84 -25.61 7.87
CA ALA A 273 -2.84 -25.81 8.92
C ALA A 273 -3.30 -24.47 9.52
N ASP A 274 -4.44 -24.47 10.20
CA ASP A 274 -4.94 -23.28 10.86
C ASP A 274 -3.91 -22.76 11.88
N ASP A 275 -3.83 -21.44 12.02
CA ASP A 275 -2.90 -20.69 12.87
C ASP A 275 -1.40 -20.84 12.50
N GLN A 276 -1.07 -21.55 11.45
CA GLN A 276 0.30 -21.62 10.93
C GLN A 276 0.60 -20.45 9.97
N ILE A 277 1.78 -19.87 10.12
CA ILE A 277 2.26 -18.81 9.23
C ILE A 277 2.65 -19.43 7.89
N GLY A 278 2.09 -18.88 6.82
CA GLY A 278 2.43 -19.26 5.45
C GLY A 278 2.27 -18.07 4.50
N HIS A 279 2.49 -18.33 3.21
CA HIS A 279 2.33 -17.34 2.16
C HIS A 279 0.85 -17.16 1.81
N ILE A 280 0.42 -15.92 1.63
CA ILE A 280 -0.87 -15.65 0.99
C ILE A 280 -0.74 -15.99 -0.48
N ALA A 281 -1.53 -16.95 -0.95
CA ALA A 281 -1.48 -17.41 -2.33
C ALA A 281 -2.88 -17.50 -2.95
N ILE A 282 -2.98 -17.18 -4.24
CA ILE A 282 -4.20 -17.29 -5.03
C ILE A 282 -4.07 -18.50 -5.94
N ARG A 283 -5.04 -19.42 -5.88
CA ARG A 283 -5.03 -20.63 -6.72
C ARG A 283 -5.18 -20.27 -8.18
N LEU A 284 -4.31 -20.83 -8.98
CA LEU A 284 -4.41 -20.77 -10.44
C LEU A 284 -5.23 -21.99 -10.90
N THR A 285 -6.28 -21.70 -11.68
CA THR A 285 -7.14 -22.71 -12.31
C THR A 285 -7.00 -22.61 -13.83
N ASP A 286 -7.64 -23.53 -14.57
CA ASP A 286 -7.69 -23.45 -16.03
C ASP A 286 -8.25 -22.13 -16.54
N LEU A 287 -9.15 -21.51 -15.78
CA LEU A 287 -9.60 -20.14 -15.98
C LEU A 287 -8.77 -19.21 -15.11
N HIS A 288 -7.91 -18.39 -15.72
CA HIS A 288 -7.15 -17.39 -15.01
C HIS A 288 -8.09 -16.47 -14.21
N PRO A 289 -7.87 -16.28 -12.87
CA PRO A 289 -8.77 -15.47 -12.06
C PRO A 289 -8.88 -14.04 -12.59
N MET A 290 -10.09 -13.61 -12.94
CA MET A 290 -10.32 -12.25 -13.43
C MET A 290 -9.86 -11.22 -12.36
N GLY A 291 -9.01 -10.29 -12.78
CA GLY A 291 -8.44 -9.30 -11.85
C GLY A 291 -7.09 -9.69 -11.25
N LEU A 292 -6.61 -10.91 -11.45
CA LEU A 292 -5.20 -11.25 -11.28
C LEU A 292 -4.43 -10.82 -12.53
N PHE A 293 -3.22 -10.29 -12.40
CA PHE A 293 -2.39 -9.92 -13.55
C PHE A 293 -1.72 -11.16 -14.17
N ASP A 294 -1.29 -11.03 -15.44
CA ASP A 294 -0.68 -12.13 -16.18
C ASP A 294 0.85 -12.23 -15.96
N GLY A 295 1.43 -11.28 -15.25
CA GLY A 295 2.87 -11.17 -14.97
C GLY A 295 3.39 -9.75 -15.10
N TYR A 296 4.60 -9.50 -14.64
CA TYR A 296 5.27 -8.20 -14.76
C TYR A 296 5.74 -7.96 -16.20
N TYR A 297 5.50 -6.75 -16.69
CA TYR A 297 5.91 -6.34 -18.04
C TYR A 297 7.45 -6.31 -18.13
N GLU A 298 8.01 -7.02 -19.11
CA GLU A 298 9.46 -7.17 -19.30
C GLU A 298 10.22 -7.51 -18.01
N GLY A 299 9.52 -8.06 -17.03
CA GLY A 299 10.12 -8.52 -15.80
C GLY A 299 11.05 -9.72 -16.04
N PRO A 300 12.12 -9.88 -15.23
CA PRO A 300 12.93 -11.07 -15.31
C PRO A 300 12.07 -12.34 -15.24
N ASP A 301 12.30 -13.29 -16.12
CA ASP A 301 11.59 -14.59 -16.10
C ASP A 301 11.65 -15.26 -14.72
N ALA A 302 12.77 -15.09 -14.00
CA ALA A 302 12.92 -15.61 -12.64
C ALA A 302 11.86 -15.03 -11.69
N LEU A 303 11.58 -13.72 -11.77
CA LEU A 303 10.59 -13.06 -10.92
C LEU A 303 9.17 -13.57 -11.18
N ASN A 304 8.79 -13.72 -12.46
CA ASN A 304 7.49 -14.27 -12.81
C ASN A 304 7.38 -15.75 -12.38
N ARG A 305 8.44 -16.56 -12.58
CA ARG A 305 8.48 -17.94 -12.08
C ARG A 305 8.41 -18.04 -10.55
N GLU A 306 9.00 -17.11 -9.83
CA GLU A 306 8.91 -17.06 -8.37
C GLU A 306 7.50 -16.70 -7.91
N SER A 307 6.86 -15.75 -8.59
CA SER A 307 5.50 -15.32 -8.26
C SER A 307 4.44 -16.36 -8.64
N PHE A 308 4.63 -17.07 -9.77
CA PHE A 308 3.70 -18.08 -10.27
C PHE A 308 4.34 -19.47 -10.22
N ARG A 309 4.10 -20.21 -9.12
CA ARG A 309 4.67 -21.54 -8.91
C ARG A 309 3.70 -22.47 -8.17
N HIS A 310 3.88 -23.78 -8.28
CA HIS A 310 3.10 -24.81 -7.60
C HIS A 310 1.58 -24.69 -7.80
N GLY A 311 1.11 -24.10 -8.91
CA GLY A 311 -0.31 -23.85 -9.15
C GLY A 311 -0.91 -22.66 -8.39
N TRP A 312 -0.05 -21.78 -7.86
CA TRP A 312 -0.43 -20.59 -7.13
C TRP A 312 0.25 -19.33 -7.66
N TYR A 313 -0.43 -18.19 -7.50
CA TYR A 313 0.20 -16.88 -7.46
C TYR A 313 0.53 -16.54 -6.01
N TYR A 314 1.81 -16.32 -5.72
CA TYR A 314 2.32 -15.91 -4.42
C TYR A 314 2.39 -14.40 -4.34
N THR A 315 1.68 -13.82 -3.37
CA THR A 315 1.62 -12.36 -3.22
C THR A 315 2.91 -11.74 -2.66
N GLY A 316 3.80 -12.56 -2.09
CA GLY A 316 4.98 -12.11 -1.34
C GLY A 316 4.65 -11.63 0.08
N ASP A 317 3.38 -11.74 0.49
CA ASP A 317 2.92 -11.45 1.84
C ASP A 317 2.66 -12.75 2.60
N THR A 318 2.77 -12.71 3.93
CA THR A 318 2.51 -13.85 4.82
C THR A 318 1.37 -13.54 5.78
N ALA A 319 0.64 -14.59 6.14
CA ALA A 319 -0.50 -14.51 7.04
C ALA A 319 -0.69 -15.84 7.79
N THR A 320 -1.59 -15.84 8.76
CA THR A 320 -2.23 -17.04 9.31
C THR A 320 -3.70 -17.05 8.93
N ARG A 321 -4.32 -18.23 8.97
CA ARG A 321 -5.76 -18.40 8.85
C ARG A 321 -6.27 -19.10 10.11
N ASP A 322 -7.29 -18.52 10.77
CA ASP A 322 -7.92 -19.17 11.92
C ASP A 322 -8.95 -20.25 11.49
N ILE A 323 -9.43 -21.01 12.47
CA ILE A 323 -10.39 -22.11 12.25
C ILE A 323 -11.71 -21.65 11.62
N ASP A 324 -12.08 -20.36 11.80
CA ASP A 324 -13.28 -19.76 11.21
C ASP A 324 -13.01 -19.17 9.82
N GLY A 325 -11.78 -19.27 9.32
CA GLY A 325 -11.36 -18.86 7.98
C GLY A 325 -11.00 -17.38 7.85
N TYR A 326 -10.83 -16.65 8.95
CA TYR A 326 -10.30 -15.28 8.91
C TYR A 326 -8.80 -15.29 8.68
N ILE A 327 -8.34 -14.34 7.87
CA ILE A 327 -6.93 -14.19 7.51
C ILE A 327 -6.33 -13.03 8.30
N TRP A 328 -5.20 -13.30 8.97
CA TRP A 328 -4.49 -12.38 9.83
C TRP A 328 -3.12 -12.08 9.23
N PHE A 329 -2.90 -10.82 8.86
CA PHE A 329 -1.66 -10.38 8.24
C PHE A 329 -0.49 -10.51 9.20
N VAL A 330 0.62 -11.10 8.73
CA VAL A 330 1.84 -11.27 9.52
C VAL A 330 2.95 -10.32 9.04
N GLY A 331 3.14 -10.17 7.73
CA GLY A 331 4.14 -9.28 7.17
C GLY A 331 4.51 -9.65 5.74
N ARG A 332 5.48 -8.90 5.17
CA ARG A 332 6.15 -9.32 3.96
C ARG A 332 6.99 -10.56 4.25
N ALA A 333 7.07 -11.48 3.29
CA ALA A 333 7.87 -12.70 3.48
C ALA A 333 9.35 -12.41 3.76
N ASP A 334 9.87 -11.32 3.17
CA ASP A 334 11.24 -10.82 3.30
C ASP A 334 11.46 -9.91 4.53
N ASP A 335 10.41 -9.52 5.24
CA ASP A 335 10.48 -8.70 6.46
C ASP A 335 10.33 -9.51 7.77
N ILE A 336 9.92 -10.78 7.69
CA ILE A 336 9.76 -11.64 8.88
C ILE A 336 11.09 -11.80 9.59
N ILE A 337 11.09 -11.53 10.89
CA ILE A 337 12.29 -11.59 11.74
C ILE A 337 12.46 -13.02 12.27
N SER A 338 13.61 -13.64 11.98
CA SER A 338 13.94 -14.99 12.42
C SER A 338 14.87 -14.94 13.63
N SER A 339 14.30 -14.85 14.83
CA SER A 339 15.05 -14.70 16.08
C SER A 339 15.01 -15.95 16.94
N ALA A 340 16.16 -16.57 17.15
CA ALA A 340 16.31 -17.78 18.00
C ALA A 340 15.29 -18.90 17.64
N GLY A 341 15.00 -19.09 16.34
CA GLY A 341 14.06 -20.09 15.85
C GLY A 341 12.58 -19.64 15.81
N TYR A 342 12.27 -18.45 16.32
CA TYR A 342 10.93 -17.88 16.23
C TYR A 342 10.78 -17.00 14.99
N ARG A 343 9.64 -17.10 14.31
CA ARG A 343 9.24 -16.18 13.24
C ARG A 343 8.39 -15.08 13.86
N ILE A 344 8.90 -13.84 13.84
CA ILE A 344 8.28 -12.70 14.49
C ILE A 344 7.76 -11.74 13.43
N SER A 345 6.49 -11.37 13.52
CA SER A 345 5.85 -10.36 12.69
C SER A 345 6.31 -8.97 13.08
N PRO A 346 6.96 -8.19 12.20
CA PRO A 346 7.21 -6.78 12.44
C PRO A 346 5.93 -6.00 12.74
N PHE A 347 4.86 -6.28 11.98
CA PHE A 347 3.58 -5.60 12.13
C PHE A 347 2.93 -5.83 13.50
N GLU A 348 2.99 -7.05 14.03
CA GLU A 348 2.44 -7.34 15.35
C GLU A 348 3.16 -6.54 16.44
N VAL A 349 4.48 -6.45 16.37
CA VAL A 349 5.27 -5.66 17.32
C VAL A 349 4.99 -4.17 17.15
N GLU A 350 4.90 -3.67 15.91
CA GLU A 350 4.54 -2.28 15.60
C GLU A 350 3.15 -1.92 16.15
N SER A 351 2.18 -2.81 15.99
CA SER A 351 0.82 -2.58 16.51
C SER A 351 0.80 -2.41 18.02
N VAL A 352 1.54 -3.25 18.74
CA VAL A 352 1.65 -3.14 20.21
C VAL A 352 2.43 -1.90 20.63
N LEU A 353 3.48 -1.53 19.88
CA LEU A 353 4.23 -0.29 20.15
C LEU A 353 3.36 0.95 20.01
N LEU A 354 2.46 0.98 19.01
CA LEU A 354 1.54 2.10 18.79
C LEU A 354 0.46 2.26 19.87
N GLU A 355 0.20 1.23 20.68
CA GLU A 355 -0.69 1.32 21.85
C GLU A 355 -0.02 2.05 23.04
N HIS A 356 1.31 2.21 23.02
CA HIS A 356 2.03 2.89 24.09
C HIS A 356 1.91 4.42 23.94
N PRO A 357 1.51 5.19 24.99
CA PRO A 357 1.24 6.63 24.89
C PRO A 357 2.41 7.48 24.38
N ALA A 358 3.64 7.03 24.55
CA ALA A 358 4.84 7.74 24.11
C ALA A 358 5.16 7.50 22.61
N VAL A 359 4.45 6.63 21.90
CA VAL A 359 4.77 6.23 20.53
C VAL A 359 3.78 6.85 19.53
N ALA A 360 4.27 7.72 18.65
CA ALA A 360 3.48 8.27 17.56
C ALA A 360 3.56 7.41 16.31
N GLU A 361 4.79 6.97 15.93
CA GLU A 361 5.01 6.06 14.82
C GLU A 361 6.07 5.02 15.20
N SER A 362 5.97 3.83 14.62
CA SER A 362 6.95 2.76 14.82
C SER A 362 7.23 2.00 13.53
N ALA A 363 8.47 1.56 13.38
CA ALA A 363 8.90 0.63 12.35
C ALA A 363 9.82 -0.42 12.97
N VAL A 364 9.55 -1.67 12.68
CA VAL A 364 10.29 -2.80 13.22
C VAL A 364 11.00 -3.54 12.11
N VAL A 365 12.29 -3.83 12.34
CA VAL A 365 13.15 -4.54 11.38
C VAL A 365 13.98 -5.59 12.08
N ALA A 366 14.44 -6.58 11.29
CA ALA A 366 15.49 -7.49 11.71
C ALA A 366 16.82 -6.76 11.80
N LYS A 367 17.59 -7.01 12.87
CA LYS A 367 19.01 -6.67 12.96
C LYS A 367 19.80 -7.94 13.20
N PRO A 368 20.89 -8.19 12.46
CA PRO A 368 21.76 -9.35 12.66
C PRO A 368 22.28 -9.42 14.12
N ASP A 369 22.35 -10.64 14.65
CA ASP A 369 22.83 -10.93 16.01
C ASP A 369 23.54 -12.27 16.04
N ASP A 370 24.76 -12.32 16.59
CA ASP A 370 25.63 -13.51 16.56
C ASP A 370 25.05 -14.71 17.32
N LEU A 371 24.20 -14.48 18.33
CA LEU A 371 23.65 -15.55 19.16
C LEU A 371 22.26 -16.01 18.71
N ARG A 372 21.48 -15.11 18.10
CA ARG A 372 20.07 -15.34 17.78
C ARG A 372 19.78 -15.40 16.29
N GLY A 373 20.79 -15.20 15.44
CA GLY A 373 20.64 -14.96 14.02
C GLY A 373 20.16 -13.52 13.78
N GLU A 374 19.00 -13.18 14.31
CA GLU A 374 18.42 -11.84 14.24
C GLU A 374 17.80 -11.43 15.58
N ILE A 375 17.74 -10.13 15.82
CA ILE A 375 16.97 -9.53 16.91
C ILE A 375 15.94 -8.55 16.37
N VAL A 376 14.88 -8.34 17.13
CA VAL A 376 13.88 -7.30 16.89
C VAL A 376 14.46 -5.95 17.23
N LYS A 377 14.57 -5.05 16.25
CA LYS A 377 14.93 -3.64 16.43
C LYS A 377 13.75 -2.76 16.06
N ALA A 378 13.39 -1.84 16.97
CA ALA A 378 12.33 -0.86 16.72
C ALA A 378 12.92 0.54 16.48
N HIS A 379 12.42 1.21 15.44
CA HIS A 379 12.63 2.63 15.19
C HIS A 379 11.33 3.34 15.58
N ILE A 380 11.41 4.32 16.47
CA ILE A 380 10.23 4.96 17.08
C ILE A 380 10.31 6.47 16.93
N VAL A 381 9.20 7.05 16.45
CA VAL A 381 8.93 8.48 16.54
C VAL A 381 8.09 8.72 17.79
N LEU A 382 8.56 9.59 18.68
CA LEU A 382 7.88 9.87 19.94
C LEU A 382 6.67 10.79 19.75
N ALA A 383 5.64 10.56 20.54
CA ALA A 383 4.50 11.46 20.64
C ALA A 383 4.91 12.79 21.32
N HIS A 384 4.13 13.83 21.04
CA HIS A 384 4.38 15.17 21.62
C HIS A 384 4.42 15.10 23.16
N GLY A 385 5.43 15.75 23.75
CA GLY A 385 5.61 15.78 25.21
C GLY A 385 6.53 14.70 25.78
N TYR A 386 7.00 13.76 24.93
CA TYR A 386 7.98 12.74 25.34
C TYR A 386 9.37 13.08 24.78
N SER A 387 10.41 12.65 25.51
CA SER A 387 11.81 12.83 25.11
C SER A 387 12.58 11.51 25.22
N PRO A 388 13.58 11.27 24.36
CA PRO A 388 14.40 10.08 24.40
C PRO A 388 15.11 9.91 25.74
N SER A 389 15.05 8.70 26.31
CA SER A 389 15.80 8.31 27.52
C SER A 389 15.89 6.80 27.65
N ASP A 390 16.94 6.30 28.34
CA ASP A 390 17.09 4.87 28.62
C ASP A 390 15.94 4.33 29.49
N LYS A 391 15.39 5.17 30.37
CA LYS A 391 14.20 4.82 31.17
C LYS A 391 12.99 4.55 30.26
N LEU A 392 12.74 5.42 29.29
CA LEU A 392 11.63 5.24 28.33
C LEU A 392 11.83 4.02 27.44
N VAL A 393 13.08 3.71 27.05
CA VAL A 393 13.40 2.45 26.33
C VAL A 393 12.96 1.25 27.17
N GLY A 394 13.32 1.20 28.45
CA GLY A 394 12.91 0.12 29.34
C GLY A 394 11.40 0.02 29.53
N GLU A 395 10.70 1.14 29.68
CA GLU A 395 9.24 1.20 29.82
C GLU A 395 8.54 0.65 28.59
N ILE A 396 8.95 1.05 27.37
CA ILE A 396 8.39 0.55 26.11
C ILE A 396 8.69 -0.95 25.94
N GLN A 397 9.92 -1.41 26.21
CA GLN A 397 10.27 -2.83 26.14
C GLN A 397 9.43 -3.68 27.10
N ASP A 398 9.22 -3.21 28.32
CA ASP A 398 8.43 -3.91 29.33
C ASP A 398 6.93 -3.90 28.97
N TYR A 399 6.45 -2.82 28.35
CA TYR A 399 5.10 -2.76 27.82
C TYR A 399 4.87 -3.84 26.78
N VAL A 400 5.75 -3.94 25.76
CA VAL A 400 5.64 -4.97 24.73
C VAL A 400 5.73 -6.38 25.30
N LYS A 401 6.65 -6.64 26.27
CA LYS A 401 6.76 -7.96 26.94
C LYS A 401 5.48 -8.37 27.68
N LYS A 402 4.74 -7.41 28.23
CA LYS A 402 3.50 -7.67 28.98
C LYS A 402 2.29 -7.86 28.07
N THR A 403 2.28 -7.17 26.94
CA THR A 403 1.15 -7.16 26.02
C THR A 403 1.21 -8.30 24.99
N THR A 404 2.41 -8.79 24.65
CA THR A 404 2.62 -9.87 23.68
C THR A 404 3.54 -10.94 24.24
N ALA A 405 3.88 -11.96 23.43
CA ALA A 405 4.81 -13.01 23.86
C ALA A 405 6.21 -12.44 24.13
N PRO A 406 6.84 -12.77 25.27
CA PRO A 406 8.09 -12.15 25.71
C PRO A 406 9.26 -12.20 24.72
N TYR A 407 9.28 -13.18 23.79
CA TYR A 407 10.33 -13.26 22.76
C TYR A 407 10.18 -12.22 21.64
N LYS A 408 9.02 -11.55 21.51
CA LYS A 408 8.71 -10.57 20.45
C LYS A 408 9.17 -9.14 20.79
N TYR A 409 9.52 -8.82 22.04
CA TYR A 409 9.87 -7.45 22.40
C TYR A 409 11.10 -6.94 21.65
N PRO A 410 11.15 -5.66 21.28
CA PRO A 410 12.31 -5.08 20.62
C PRO A 410 13.50 -5.06 21.60
N ARG A 411 14.59 -5.74 21.24
CA ARG A 411 15.82 -5.76 22.04
C ARG A 411 16.60 -4.47 21.90
N GLU A 412 16.40 -3.78 20.81
CA GLU A 412 16.97 -2.47 20.54
C GLU A 412 15.87 -1.51 20.11
N ILE A 413 15.89 -0.30 20.68
CA ILE A 413 15.00 0.80 20.32
C ILE A 413 15.88 1.98 19.92
N GLN A 414 15.56 2.57 18.77
CA GLN A 414 16.16 3.78 18.27
C GLN A 414 15.08 4.84 18.07
N PHE A 415 15.20 5.96 18.80
CA PHE A 415 14.32 7.10 18.56
C PHE A 415 14.75 7.88 17.33
N ARG A 416 13.80 8.32 16.54
CA ARG A 416 13.98 9.09 15.30
C ARG A 416 13.03 10.28 15.28
N GLU A 417 13.38 11.31 14.52
CA GLU A 417 12.48 12.46 14.25
C GLU A 417 11.41 12.09 13.23
N ASP A 418 11.74 11.26 12.22
CA ASP A 418 10.83 10.74 11.20
C ASP A 418 11.28 9.35 10.73
N LEU A 419 10.37 8.60 10.11
CA LEU A 419 10.64 7.30 9.49
C LEU A 419 10.75 7.45 7.96
N PRO A 420 11.68 6.75 7.30
CA PRO A 420 11.76 6.76 5.84
C PRO A 420 10.50 6.16 5.23
N LYS A 421 9.87 6.91 4.33
CA LYS A 421 8.60 6.54 3.69
C LYS A 421 8.73 6.55 2.17
N THR A 422 7.99 5.67 1.52
CA THR A 422 7.79 5.73 0.07
C THR A 422 6.94 6.95 -0.27
N ILE A 423 6.90 7.30 -1.56
CA ILE A 423 6.00 8.35 -2.08
C ILE A 423 4.52 8.08 -1.69
N SER A 424 4.15 6.82 -1.50
CA SER A 424 2.79 6.42 -1.05
C SER A 424 2.58 6.44 0.47
N GLY A 425 3.57 6.87 1.26
CA GLY A 425 3.51 6.92 2.72
C GLY A 425 3.90 5.63 3.43
N LYS A 426 4.22 4.55 2.71
CA LYS A 426 4.62 3.26 3.33
C LYS A 426 6.04 3.33 3.83
N ILE A 427 6.30 2.74 5.01
CA ILE A 427 7.62 2.68 5.62
C ILE A 427 8.59 1.89 4.74
N ARG A 428 9.77 2.44 4.48
CA ARG A 428 10.86 1.82 3.72
C ARG A 428 11.78 1.03 4.65
N ARG A 429 11.36 -0.17 5.05
CA ARG A 429 12.12 -1.02 5.97
C ARG A 429 13.51 -1.41 5.46
N VAL A 430 13.69 -1.45 4.14
CA VAL A 430 15.00 -1.68 3.50
C VAL A 430 16.03 -0.67 3.97
N GLU A 431 15.72 0.64 3.97
CA GLU A 431 16.62 1.69 4.44
C GLU A 431 16.96 1.53 5.93
N LEU A 432 15.96 1.16 6.74
CA LEU A 432 16.17 0.93 8.17
C LEU A 432 17.04 -0.32 8.44
N ARG A 433 16.95 -1.35 7.58
CA ARG A 433 17.83 -2.52 7.66
C ARG A 433 19.26 -2.20 7.23
N GLU A 434 19.44 -1.43 6.16
CA GLU A 434 20.76 -0.97 5.69
C GLU A 434 21.48 -0.14 6.77
N ASP A 435 20.76 0.75 7.45
CA ASP A 435 21.29 1.47 8.62
C ASP A 435 21.79 0.50 9.71
N CYS A 436 21.12 -0.62 9.94
CA CYS A 436 21.56 -1.63 10.90
C CYS A 436 22.86 -2.31 10.49
N LEU A 437 23.09 -2.54 9.19
CA LEU A 437 24.30 -3.18 8.67
C LEU A 437 25.49 -2.23 8.69
N LEU A 438 25.30 -0.95 8.40
CA LEU A 438 26.37 0.06 8.41
C LEU A 438 26.99 0.24 9.81
N TYR A 439 26.20 0.11 10.87
CA TYR A 439 26.66 0.22 12.26
C TYR A 439 27.29 -1.09 12.82
N THR A 440 27.15 -2.21 12.14
CA THR A 440 27.74 -3.50 12.53
C THR A 440 29.04 -3.81 11.79
N SER A 441 29.37 -3.09 10.71
CA SER A 441 30.67 -3.18 10.07
C SER A 441 31.71 -2.41 10.90
N PRO A 442 32.88 -3.00 11.22
CA PRO A 442 33.94 -2.28 11.93
C PRO A 442 34.32 -1.04 11.11
N SER A 443 34.34 0.12 11.76
CA SER A 443 34.75 1.37 11.13
C SER A 443 36.12 1.20 10.47
N PRO A 444 36.38 1.75 9.27
CA PRO A 444 37.73 1.77 8.69
C PRO A 444 38.79 2.40 9.61
N ARG A 445 38.38 3.10 10.68
CA ARG A 445 39.27 3.64 11.71
C ARG A 445 39.76 2.59 12.70
N ASP A 446 39.09 1.46 12.86
CA ASP A 446 39.50 0.39 13.78
C ASP A 446 40.51 -0.56 13.14
N ALA A 447 40.67 -0.54 11.82
CA ALA A 447 41.65 -1.33 11.07
C ALA A 447 43.09 -0.77 11.12
N THR A 448 43.30 0.41 11.71
CA THR A 448 44.63 1.07 11.75
C THR A 448 45.41 0.88 13.06
N LEU A 449 44.88 0.12 14.01
CA LEU A 449 45.57 -0.12 15.30
C LEU A 449 46.26 -1.49 15.47
N SER A 450 46.23 -2.37 14.44
CA SER A 450 46.92 -3.66 14.47
C SER A 450 48.27 -3.71 13.75
N GLY A 451 48.88 -2.56 13.44
CA GLY A 451 50.15 -2.41 12.73
C GLY A 451 51.31 -1.96 13.66
N LEU A 452 51.52 -2.60 14.80
CA LEU A 452 52.79 -2.47 15.50
C LEU A 452 53.68 -3.69 15.17
N ALA A 453 54.70 -3.43 14.38
CA ALA A 453 55.73 -4.35 14.02
C ALA A 453 56.48 -4.89 15.22
N TRP A 454 56.66 -6.19 15.28
CA TRP A 454 57.74 -6.82 16.06
C TRP A 454 59.04 -6.72 15.29
N TRP A 455 59.96 -5.93 15.78
CA TRP A 455 61.36 -6.07 15.56
C TRP A 455 62.04 -6.24 16.93
N GLY A 456 62.69 -7.39 17.12
CA GLY A 456 63.51 -7.77 18.23
C GLY A 456 63.97 -9.20 18.09
#